data_fd4a06e9dd4451b556f8ac4842b07cab
#
_entry.id   fd4a06e9dd4451b556f8ac4842b07cab
#
_cell.length_a   1.000
_cell.length_b   1.000
_cell.length_c   1.000
_cell.angle_alpha   90.00
_cell.angle_beta   90.00
_cell.angle_gamma   90.00
#
_symmetry.space_group_name_H-M   'P 1'
#
loop_
_entity.id
_entity.type
_entity.pdbx_description
1 polymer ?
#
loop_
_entity_poly.entity_id
_entity_poly.type
_entity_poly.pdbx_seq_one_letter_code
_entity_poly.pdbx_strand_id
1 'polypeptide(L)'
;MIAKSMIWFLLLILIPDLYIGIRYLRKRKWWWQVLWYLPGVALMVATCLLARERDFVPDDMSGLNLYLLLMGLIAVPKLAFSLCSLCGKHGWKVGLALIPVLWFVLLYGSFIGNRRFEVKHVEIALSDLPSAFDGYRIVHFSDIHTGTIDSLLLKQAIDSINAQEADMIAFTGDIQNKQPQEIMPYKELLTTLKAKDGVFSVLGNHDYPDYVELPPFEASMNEEKTIVHQMDMGWNILLNGHRFVRRGQDSIAIAGMENDGEGRFPAKGNINNALWGLDRGTFVVMLEHDPSSWRRKILKHCHAQLTLSGHTHGMQFELFGWSPLACVKKECDGLYQIGGRYLYVSKGLGGVVPFRFGATPEIVVITLRCK
;
A
#
# COMPACT_ATOMS: atom_id res chain seq x y z
N MET A 1 -15.69 -10.92 3.21
CA MET A 1 -14.42 -11.40 2.60
C MET A 1 -13.63 -12.28 3.57
N ILE A 2 -13.48 -11.92 4.84
CA ILE A 2 -12.79 -12.75 5.88
C ILE A 2 -13.43 -14.13 5.98
N ALA A 3 -14.75 -14.24 5.96
CA ALA A 3 -15.45 -15.52 5.99
C ALA A 3 -15.09 -16.47 4.82
N LYS A 4 -14.83 -15.93 3.62
CA LYS A 4 -14.39 -16.74 2.47
C LYS A 4 -12.93 -17.21 2.60
N SER A 5 -12.11 -16.44 3.30
CA SER A 5 -10.69 -16.77 3.55
C SER A 5 -10.50 -17.60 4.84
N MET A 6 -11.50 -17.67 5.70
CA MET A 6 -11.45 -18.34 7.00
C MET A 6 -10.97 -19.79 6.88
N ILE A 7 -11.46 -20.52 5.88
CA ILE A 7 -11.07 -21.92 5.69
C ILE A 7 -9.56 -22.08 5.46
N TRP A 8 -8.94 -21.16 4.76
CA TRP A 8 -7.50 -21.18 4.51
C TRP A 8 -6.70 -20.90 5.79
N PHE A 9 -7.16 -19.96 6.62
CA PHE A 9 -6.55 -19.71 7.93
C PHE A 9 -6.68 -20.92 8.86
N LEU A 10 -7.85 -21.55 8.91
CA LEU A 10 -8.06 -22.77 9.70
C LEU A 10 -7.17 -23.93 9.22
N LEU A 11 -7.03 -24.12 7.91
CA LEU A 11 -6.14 -25.15 7.33
C LEU A 11 -4.68 -24.83 7.62
N LEU A 12 -4.27 -23.56 7.55
CA LEU A 12 -2.91 -23.12 7.88
C LEU A 12 -2.50 -23.44 9.32
N ILE A 13 -3.46 -23.40 10.25
CA ILE A 13 -3.23 -23.77 11.66
C ILE A 13 -3.30 -25.29 11.82
N LEU A 14 -4.38 -25.92 11.35
CA LEU A 14 -4.73 -27.30 11.65
C LEU A 14 -3.76 -28.31 11.04
N ILE A 15 -3.38 -28.12 9.76
CA ILE A 15 -2.56 -29.09 9.04
C ILE A 15 -1.17 -29.25 9.69
N PRO A 16 -0.39 -28.18 9.97
CA PRO A 16 0.89 -28.30 10.63
C PRO A 16 0.76 -28.83 12.06
N ASP A 17 -0.27 -28.43 12.80
CA ASP A 17 -0.51 -28.91 14.17
C ASP A 17 -0.73 -30.42 14.20
N LEU A 18 -1.59 -30.94 13.33
CA LEU A 18 -1.85 -32.38 13.21
C LEU A 18 -0.59 -33.14 12.76
N TYR A 19 0.10 -32.64 11.74
CA TYR A 19 1.30 -33.26 11.23
C TYR A 19 2.37 -33.42 12.33
N ILE A 20 2.69 -32.35 13.03
CA ILE A 20 3.71 -32.35 14.09
C ILE A 20 3.23 -33.19 15.28
N GLY A 21 1.97 -33.07 15.66
CA GLY A 21 1.37 -33.85 16.76
C GLY A 21 1.47 -35.35 16.52
N ILE A 22 1.06 -35.80 15.34
CA ILE A 22 1.11 -37.25 14.98
C ILE A 22 2.55 -37.75 14.82
N ARG A 23 3.42 -36.97 14.17
CA ARG A 23 4.77 -37.41 13.82
C ARG A 23 5.74 -37.37 15.00
N TYR A 24 5.67 -36.34 15.85
CA TYR A 24 6.69 -36.06 16.88
C TYR A 24 6.18 -36.13 18.30
N LEU A 25 4.86 -35.91 18.56
CA LEU A 25 4.31 -35.82 19.90
C LEU A 25 3.43 -37.00 20.31
N ARG A 26 3.03 -37.87 19.39
CA ARG A 26 2.12 -39.00 19.67
C ARG A 26 2.57 -39.90 20.84
N LYS A 27 3.89 -40.08 21.01
CA LYS A 27 4.47 -40.91 22.09
C LYS A 27 4.86 -40.11 23.33
N ARG A 28 4.61 -38.81 23.36
CA ARG A 28 4.91 -37.95 24.52
C ARG A 28 3.75 -37.97 25.52
N LYS A 29 4.01 -37.54 26.73
CA LYS A 29 2.99 -37.41 27.81
C LYS A 29 1.87 -36.49 27.30
N TRP A 30 0.63 -36.78 27.71
CA TRP A 30 -0.58 -36.07 27.23
C TRP A 30 -0.51 -34.53 27.40
N TRP A 31 0.10 -34.04 28.50
CA TRP A 31 0.21 -32.60 28.73
C TRP A 31 1.11 -31.88 27.70
N TRP A 32 2.12 -32.57 27.11
CA TRP A 32 2.88 -32.02 25.98
C TRP A 32 1.99 -31.85 24.75
N GLN A 33 1.04 -32.74 24.55
CA GLN A 33 0.10 -32.63 23.44
C GLN A 33 -0.87 -31.47 23.68
N VAL A 34 -1.38 -31.32 24.92
CA VAL A 34 -2.25 -30.18 25.28
C VAL A 34 -1.52 -28.85 25.07
N LEU A 35 -0.30 -28.70 25.59
CA LEU A 35 0.50 -27.47 25.41
C LEU A 35 0.78 -27.16 23.94
N TRP A 36 0.90 -28.19 23.10
CA TRP A 36 1.12 -28.02 21.67
C TRP A 36 -0.11 -27.53 20.92
N TYR A 37 -1.24 -28.14 21.17
CA TYR A 37 -2.48 -27.82 20.46
C TYR A 37 -3.16 -26.56 20.97
N LEU A 38 -2.97 -26.18 22.24
CA LEU A 38 -3.64 -25.05 22.86
C LEU A 38 -3.50 -23.73 22.09
N PRO A 39 -2.31 -23.29 21.64
CA PRO A 39 -2.17 -22.08 20.85
C PRO A 39 -2.89 -22.17 19.49
N GLY A 40 -2.86 -23.32 18.83
CA GLY A 40 -3.57 -23.54 17.57
C GLY A 40 -5.08 -23.47 17.74
N VAL A 41 -5.61 -24.11 18.79
CA VAL A 41 -7.04 -24.05 19.12
C VAL A 41 -7.47 -22.62 19.44
N ALA A 42 -6.67 -21.87 20.21
CA ALA A 42 -6.95 -20.47 20.50
C ALA A 42 -7.00 -19.60 19.22
N LEU A 43 -6.05 -19.81 18.29
CA LEU A 43 -6.07 -19.14 16.99
C LEU A 43 -7.28 -19.53 16.14
N MET A 44 -7.67 -20.80 16.13
CA MET A 44 -8.88 -21.23 15.39
C MET A 44 -10.14 -20.60 15.96
N VAL A 45 -10.27 -20.51 17.29
CA VAL A 45 -11.38 -19.80 17.94
C VAL A 45 -11.36 -18.31 17.55
N ALA A 46 -10.21 -17.66 17.63
CA ALA A 46 -10.06 -16.26 17.20
C ALA A 46 -10.41 -16.07 15.72
N THR A 47 -10.00 -16.98 14.83
CA THR A 47 -10.39 -16.98 13.41
C THR A 47 -11.92 -17.02 13.25
N CYS A 48 -12.59 -17.91 13.99
CA CYS A 48 -14.04 -18.03 13.95
C CYS A 48 -14.76 -16.78 14.49
N LEU A 49 -14.19 -16.13 15.51
CA LEU A 49 -14.74 -14.89 16.06
C LEU A 49 -14.58 -13.73 15.07
N LEU A 50 -13.40 -13.55 14.50
CA LEU A 50 -13.13 -12.52 13.48
C LEU A 50 -13.94 -12.73 12.19
N ALA A 51 -14.25 -13.99 11.84
CA ALA A 51 -15.08 -14.28 10.66
C ALA A 51 -16.55 -13.86 10.83
N ARG A 52 -16.98 -13.50 12.04
CA ARG A 52 -18.31 -12.92 12.30
C ARG A 52 -18.38 -11.44 11.96
N GLU A 53 -17.22 -10.76 11.94
CA GLU A 53 -17.16 -9.39 11.48
C GLU A 53 -17.54 -9.32 10.00
N ARG A 54 -18.47 -8.43 9.67
CA ARG A 54 -18.96 -8.25 8.30
C ARG A 54 -17.98 -7.47 7.44
N ASP A 55 -17.29 -6.55 8.06
CA ASP A 55 -16.33 -5.65 7.42
C ASP A 55 -14.99 -6.33 7.16
N PHE A 56 -14.35 -5.98 6.05
CA PHE A 56 -13.01 -6.47 5.74
C PHE A 56 -11.96 -5.94 6.73
N VAL A 57 -12.10 -4.68 7.11
CA VAL A 57 -11.25 -3.98 8.08
C VAL A 57 -12.14 -3.56 9.25
N PRO A 58 -11.96 -4.08 10.47
CA PRO A 58 -12.74 -3.67 11.64
C PRO A 58 -12.42 -2.24 12.08
N ASP A 59 -13.30 -1.60 12.85
CA ASP A 59 -13.08 -0.24 13.38
C ASP A 59 -11.91 -0.19 14.35
N ASP A 60 -11.76 -1.24 15.20
CA ASP A 60 -10.60 -1.42 16.04
C ASP A 60 -9.65 -2.48 15.43
N MET A 61 -8.58 -1.98 14.84
CA MET A 61 -7.55 -2.82 14.23
C MET A 61 -6.66 -3.54 15.24
N SER A 62 -6.68 -3.18 16.53
CA SER A 62 -5.77 -3.75 17.54
C SER A 62 -5.94 -5.25 17.69
N GLY A 63 -7.19 -5.72 17.74
CA GLY A 63 -7.50 -7.16 17.82
C GLY A 63 -7.06 -7.93 16.58
N LEU A 64 -7.32 -7.38 15.39
CA LEU A 64 -6.90 -7.97 14.11
C LEU A 64 -5.37 -8.00 13.99
N ASN A 65 -4.69 -6.91 14.33
CA ASN A 65 -3.23 -6.82 14.27
C ASN A 65 -2.57 -7.82 15.23
N LEU A 66 -3.08 -7.94 16.46
CA LEU A 66 -2.62 -8.96 17.41
C LEU A 66 -2.85 -10.37 16.88
N TYR A 67 -4.03 -10.65 16.33
CA TYR A 67 -4.33 -11.94 15.71
C TYR A 67 -3.38 -12.26 14.56
N LEU A 68 -3.14 -11.34 13.64
CA LEU A 68 -2.22 -11.54 12.52
C LEU A 68 -0.77 -11.77 12.98
N LEU A 69 -0.33 -11.03 14.00
CA LEU A 69 0.98 -11.24 14.60
C LEU A 69 1.11 -12.64 15.23
N LEU A 70 0.13 -13.05 16.04
CA LEU A 70 0.11 -14.38 16.67
C LEU A 70 0.00 -15.50 15.63
N MET A 71 -0.81 -15.31 14.59
CA MET A 71 -0.89 -16.22 13.45
C MET A 71 0.48 -16.39 12.80
N GLY A 72 1.17 -15.28 12.53
CA GLY A 72 2.53 -15.28 12.00
C GLY A 72 3.51 -16.02 12.92
N LEU A 73 3.54 -15.70 14.21
CA LEU A 73 4.50 -16.27 15.15
C LEU A 73 4.26 -17.75 15.48
N ILE A 74 3.02 -18.24 15.34
CA ILE A 74 2.65 -19.61 15.72
C ILE A 74 2.47 -20.50 14.50
N ALA A 75 1.61 -20.13 13.54
CA ALA A 75 1.24 -21.00 12.43
C ALA A 75 2.31 -21.04 11.33
N VAL A 76 2.92 -19.90 10.98
CA VAL A 76 3.93 -19.84 9.91
C VAL A 76 5.18 -20.67 10.21
N PRO A 77 5.81 -20.60 11.41
CA PRO A 77 6.93 -21.46 11.74
C PRO A 77 6.57 -22.96 11.79
N LYS A 78 5.37 -23.30 12.27
CA LYS A 78 4.89 -24.70 12.25
C LYS A 78 4.71 -25.21 10.82
N LEU A 79 4.17 -24.39 9.92
CA LEU A 79 4.06 -24.74 8.50
C LEU A 79 5.44 -24.92 7.86
N ALA A 80 6.36 -23.96 8.06
CA ALA A 80 7.71 -24.04 7.52
C ALA A 80 8.45 -25.28 8.02
N PHE A 81 8.37 -25.55 9.33
CA PHE A 81 8.92 -26.77 9.91
C PHE A 81 8.32 -28.05 9.28
N SER A 82 6.99 -28.07 9.12
CA SER A 82 6.29 -29.23 8.53
C SER A 82 6.75 -29.48 7.09
N LEU A 83 6.78 -28.44 6.26
CA LEU A 83 7.24 -28.53 4.87
C LEU A 83 8.69 -28.96 4.77
N CYS A 84 9.59 -28.36 5.54
CA CYS A 84 11.00 -28.75 5.57
C CYS A 84 11.17 -30.20 6.01
N SER A 85 10.41 -30.66 7.01
CA SER A 85 10.53 -32.03 7.54
C SER A 85 10.05 -33.10 6.55
N LEU A 86 9.31 -32.74 5.51
CA LEU A 86 8.96 -33.62 4.38
C LEU A 86 10.10 -33.73 3.35
N CYS A 87 11.04 -32.78 3.34
CA CYS A 87 12.15 -32.72 2.39
C CYS A 87 13.36 -33.57 2.85
N GLY A 88 13.15 -34.85 3.13
CA GLY A 88 14.22 -35.80 3.39
C GLY A 88 14.69 -35.90 4.85
N LYS A 89 15.70 -36.74 5.08
CA LYS A 89 16.15 -37.17 6.41
C LYS A 89 16.56 -36.07 7.38
N HIS A 90 17.08 -34.98 6.87
CA HIS A 90 17.58 -33.85 7.68
C HIS A 90 16.70 -32.58 7.61
N GLY A 91 15.58 -32.60 6.85
CA GLY A 91 14.70 -31.44 6.65
C GLY A 91 14.17 -30.84 7.95
N TRP A 92 13.90 -31.66 8.98
CA TRP A 92 13.48 -31.17 10.28
C TRP A 92 14.52 -30.24 10.96
N LYS A 93 15.83 -30.44 10.73
CA LYS A 93 16.88 -29.55 11.26
C LYS A 93 16.82 -28.19 10.59
N VAL A 94 16.59 -28.16 9.26
CA VAL A 94 16.40 -26.93 8.51
C VAL A 94 15.14 -26.21 9.01
N GLY A 95 14.04 -26.94 9.17
CA GLY A 95 12.80 -26.38 9.72
C GLY A 95 12.99 -25.75 11.10
N LEU A 96 13.73 -26.40 12.01
CA LEU A 96 14.05 -25.81 13.32
C LEU A 96 14.92 -24.56 13.20
N ALA A 97 15.91 -24.55 12.30
CA ALA A 97 16.77 -23.38 12.11
C ALA A 97 16.04 -22.18 11.50
N LEU A 98 14.97 -22.41 10.75
CA LEU A 98 14.13 -21.34 10.17
C LEU A 98 13.24 -20.65 11.20
N ILE A 99 12.86 -21.30 12.30
CA ILE A 99 11.94 -20.71 13.29
C ILE A 99 12.45 -19.37 13.83
N PRO A 100 13.68 -19.25 14.36
CA PRO A 100 14.17 -17.96 14.87
C PRO A 100 14.31 -16.91 13.77
N VAL A 101 14.61 -17.32 12.53
CA VAL A 101 14.66 -16.38 11.38
C VAL A 101 13.27 -15.81 11.08
N LEU A 102 12.26 -16.67 11.02
CA LEU A 102 10.87 -16.24 10.81
C LEU A 102 10.37 -15.34 11.94
N TRP A 103 10.67 -15.68 13.18
CA TRP A 103 10.35 -14.82 14.32
C TRP A 103 11.04 -13.46 14.23
N PHE A 104 12.33 -13.43 13.89
CA PHE A 104 13.06 -12.18 13.68
C PHE A 104 12.40 -11.32 12.59
N VAL A 105 12.08 -11.90 11.43
CA VAL A 105 11.42 -11.19 10.32
C VAL A 105 10.09 -10.60 10.76
N LEU A 106 9.25 -11.39 11.44
CA LEU A 106 7.92 -10.97 11.88
C LEU A 106 7.99 -9.89 12.96
N LEU A 107 8.83 -10.08 13.98
CA LEU A 107 8.98 -9.11 15.07
C LEU A 107 9.64 -7.82 14.57
N TYR A 108 10.71 -7.91 13.78
CA TYR A 108 11.35 -6.74 13.18
C TYR A 108 10.38 -5.97 12.29
N GLY A 109 9.67 -6.67 11.40
CA GLY A 109 8.72 -6.04 10.49
C GLY A 109 7.55 -5.37 11.19
N SER A 110 7.04 -5.97 12.28
CA SER A 110 5.88 -5.44 13.03
C SER A 110 6.24 -4.31 14.00
N PHE A 111 7.45 -4.30 14.57
CA PHE A 111 7.79 -3.32 15.62
C PHE A 111 8.84 -2.29 15.21
N ILE A 112 9.62 -2.56 14.16
CA ILE A 112 10.71 -1.69 13.71
C ILE A 112 10.52 -1.24 12.26
N GLY A 113 10.32 -2.19 11.34
CA GLY A 113 10.26 -1.92 9.92
C GLY A 113 9.14 -0.97 9.50
N ASN A 114 7.95 -1.13 10.10
CA ASN A 114 6.78 -0.29 9.84
C ASN A 114 6.82 1.10 10.52
N ARG A 115 7.86 1.40 11.31
CA ARG A 115 8.05 2.69 12.01
C ARG A 115 9.21 3.51 11.44
N ARG A 116 9.65 3.19 10.24
CA ARG A 116 10.73 3.88 9.53
C ARG A 116 10.25 4.25 8.16
N PHE A 117 10.79 5.32 7.63
CA PHE A 117 10.66 5.66 6.21
C PHE A 117 12.00 6.15 5.68
N GLU A 118 12.13 6.18 4.36
CA GLU A 118 13.26 6.75 3.65
C GLU A 118 12.80 7.87 2.72
N VAL A 119 13.69 8.84 2.47
CA VAL A 119 13.48 9.85 1.43
C VAL A 119 14.37 9.49 0.26
N LYS A 120 13.74 9.17 -0.87
CA LYS A 120 14.42 8.83 -2.12
C LYS A 120 14.46 10.03 -3.04
N HIS A 121 15.59 10.26 -3.68
CA HIS A 121 15.77 11.27 -4.72
C HIS A 121 15.91 10.59 -6.07
N VAL A 122 15.08 10.99 -7.03
CA VAL A 122 15.06 10.44 -8.40
C VAL A 122 15.11 11.60 -9.37
N GLU A 123 16.06 11.59 -10.29
CA GLU A 123 16.08 12.54 -11.42
C GLU A 123 15.56 11.87 -12.69
N ILE A 124 14.65 12.55 -13.38
CA ILE A 124 14.05 12.06 -14.63
C ILE A 124 14.30 13.10 -15.73
N ALA A 125 15.13 12.73 -16.71
CA ALA A 125 15.41 13.57 -17.85
C ALA A 125 14.40 13.30 -18.97
N LEU A 126 13.73 14.36 -19.45
CA LEU A 126 12.59 14.32 -20.37
C LEU A 126 12.82 15.34 -21.51
N SER A 127 12.73 14.87 -22.75
CA SER A 127 12.95 15.71 -23.95
C SER A 127 11.84 16.74 -24.18
N ASP A 128 10.64 16.43 -23.71
CA ASP A 128 9.44 17.24 -23.95
C ASP A 128 9.11 18.18 -22.78
N LEU A 129 9.98 18.22 -21.75
CA LEU A 129 9.79 19.09 -20.60
C LEU A 129 9.99 20.55 -21.04
N PRO A 130 9.02 21.46 -20.80
CA PRO A 130 9.21 22.87 -21.03
C PRO A 130 10.37 23.43 -20.19
N SER A 131 11.21 24.29 -20.75
CA SER A 131 12.46 24.74 -20.13
C SER A 131 12.27 25.44 -18.79
N ALA A 132 11.14 26.12 -18.56
CA ALA A 132 10.81 26.74 -17.29
C ALA A 132 10.55 25.73 -16.16
N PHE A 133 10.47 24.45 -16.46
CA PHE A 133 10.29 23.36 -15.50
C PHE A 133 11.56 22.52 -15.31
N ASP A 134 12.70 22.92 -15.86
CA ASP A 134 13.97 22.27 -15.51
C ASP A 134 14.27 22.47 -14.03
N GLY A 135 14.54 21.37 -13.34
CA GLY A 135 14.70 21.36 -11.89
C GLY A 135 13.40 21.34 -11.08
N TYR A 136 12.22 21.21 -11.71
CA TYR A 136 10.93 21.13 -11.01
C TYR A 136 10.87 19.92 -10.08
N ARG A 137 10.55 20.16 -8.81
CA ARG A 137 10.57 19.15 -7.75
C ARG A 137 9.17 18.71 -7.36
N ILE A 138 8.88 17.43 -7.58
CA ILE A 138 7.66 16.77 -7.17
C ILE A 138 7.97 15.90 -5.95
N VAL A 139 7.32 16.14 -4.82
CA VAL A 139 7.36 15.19 -3.71
C VAL A 139 6.15 14.27 -3.82
N HIS A 140 6.42 13.00 -4.07
CA HIS A 140 5.42 11.95 -4.22
C HIS A 140 5.36 11.08 -2.96
N PHE A 141 4.16 10.87 -2.45
CA PHE A 141 3.86 9.90 -1.40
C PHE A 141 2.49 9.30 -1.62
N SER A 142 2.20 8.16 -1.00
CA SER A 142 0.98 7.37 -1.23
C SER A 142 0.64 6.52 -0.02
N ASP A 143 -0.56 5.96 0.01
CA ASP A 143 -0.94 4.86 0.89
C ASP A 143 -0.64 5.16 2.36
N ILE A 144 -1.28 6.21 2.91
CA ILE A 144 -1.15 6.58 4.31
C ILE A 144 -1.81 5.53 5.21
N HIS A 145 -3.02 5.10 4.85
CA HIS A 145 -3.83 4.19 5.66
C HIS A 145 -3.99 4.68 7.10
N THR A 146 -4.66 5.81 7.27
CA THR A 146 -4.82 6.52 8.55
C THR A 146 -5.39 5.66 9.69
N GLY A 147 -6.12 4.60 9.37
CA GLY A 147 -6.62 3.65 10.37
C GLY A 147 -5.54 2.76 11.01
N THR A 148 -4.32 2.69 10.45
CA THR A 148 -3.27 1.78 10.93
C THR A 148 -1.89 2.40 11.07
N ILE A 149 -1.65 3.56 10.46
CA ILE A 149 -0.34 4.23 10.51
C ILE A 149 0.01 4.65 11.94
N ASP A 150 1.29 4.52 12.29
CA ASP A 150 1.82 5.09 13.53
C ASP A 150 1.80 6.63 13.45
N SER A 151 1.18 7.29 14.43
CA SER A 151 0.98 8.74 14.44
C SER A 151 2.29 9.52 14.45
N LEU A 152 3.32 9.00 15.14
CA LEU A 152 4.64 9.62 15.18
C LEU A 152 5.33 9.50 13.83
N LEU A 153 5.22 8.33 13.18
CA LEU A 153 5.74 8.12 11.83
C LEU A 153 5.12 9.10 10.84
N LEU A 154 3.77 9.24 10.87
CA LEU A 154 3.08 10.16 9.97
C LEU A 154 3.52 11.61 10.20
N LYS A 155 3.62 12.03 11.47
CA LYS A 155 4.11 13.37 11.78
C LYS A 155 5.52 13.60 11.24
N GLN A 156 6.45 12.68 11.47
CA GLN A 156 7.82 12.78 10.96
C GLN A 156 7.87 12.78 9.43
N ALA A 157 7.00 12.01 8.78
CA ALA A 157 6.88 11.99 7.32
C ALA A 157 6.40 13.33 6.76
N ILE A 158 5.36 13.94 7.36
CA ILE A 158 4.85 15.27 6.96
C ILE A 158 5.92 16.35 7.16
N ASP A 159 6.60 16.36 8.31
CA ASP A 159 7.72 17.28 8.58
C ASP A 159 8.82 17.11 7.51
N SER A 160 9.15 15.86 7.14
CA SER A 160 10.14 15.54 6.11
C SER A 160 9.70 15.95 4.70
N ILE A 161 8.42 15.77 4.35
CA ILE A 161 7.86 16.23 3.06
C ILE A 161 7.99 17.74 2.94
N ASN A 162 7.60 18.48 3.97
CA ASN A 162 7.68 19.95 3.99
C ASN A 162 9.15 20.45 3.90
N ALA A 163 10.08 19.74 4.52
CA ALA A 163 11.50 20.07 4.46
C ALA A 163 12.12 19.89 3.06
N GLN A 164 11.44 19.20 2.13
CA GLN A 164 11.91 19.07 0.75
C GLN A 164 11.68 20.33 -0.09
N GLU A 165 10.92 21.31 0.38
CA GLU A 165 10.61 22.56 -0.34
C GLU A 165 10.11 22.30 -1.78
N ALA A 166 9.15 21.41 -1.91
CA ALA A 166 8.63 20.96 -3.18
C ALA A 166 8.00 22.08 -4.01
N ASP A 167 8.08 21.97 -5.34
CA ASP A 167 7.24 22.79 -6.22
C ASP A 167 5.80 22.29 -6.17
N MET A 168 5.59 20.98 -6.22
CA MET A 168 4.29 20.38 -5.95
C MET A 168 4.42 19.11 -5.11
N ILE A 169 3.37 18.76 -4.38
CA ILE A 169 3.22 17.48 -3.70
C ILE A 169 2.17 16.66 -4.46
N ALA A 170 2.49 15.40 -4.74
CA ALA A 170 1.59 14.42 -5.36
C ALA A 170 1.23 13.32 -4.35
N PHE A 171 -0.06 13.17 -4.05
CA PHE A 171 -0.60 12.08 -3.27
C PHE A 171 -1.41 11.13 -4.17
N THR A 172 -1.02 9.88 -4.22
CA THR A 172 -1.62 8.91 -5.15
C THR A 172 -2.57 7.91 -4.49
N GLY A 173 -3.35 8.37 -3.48
CA GLY A 173 -4.50 7.61 -2.96
C GLY A 173 -4.22 6.74 -1.76
N ASP A 174 -5.27 6.07 -1.28
CA ASP A 174 -5.33 5.27 -0.06
C ASP A 174 -4.97 6.08 1.19
N ILE A 175 -5.74 7.17 1.42
CA ILE A 175 -5.61 7.98 2.63
C ILE A 175 -6.14 7.24 3.86
N GLN A 176 -7.21 6.46 3.70
CA GLN A 176 -7.90 5.71 4.74
C GLN A 176 -7.81 4.18 4.53
N ASN A 177 -8.23 3.39 5.52
CA ASN A 177 -8.35 1.94 5.37
C ASN A 177 -9.72 1.54 4.84
N LYS A 178 -10.80 2.19 5.34
CA LYS A 178 -12.18 1.86 4.96
C LYS A 178 -13.18 3.01 5.09
N GLN A 179 -12.96 3.98 5.98
CA GLN A 179 -13.93 5.00 6.31
C GLN A 179 -13.30 6.38 6.53
N PRO A 180 -13.99 7.47 6.11
CA PRO A 180 -13.46 8.83 6.19
C PRO A 180 -13.24 9.33 7.63
N GLN A 181 -13.89 8.71 8.63
CA GLN A 181 -13.66 9.02 10.04
C GLN A 181 -12.22 8.78 10.49
N GLU A 182 -11.51 7.86 9.84
CA GLU A 182 -10.11 7.55 10.13
C GLU A 182 -9.18 8.73 9.82
N ILE A 183 -9.58 9.64 8.91
CA ILE A 183 -8.81 10.81 8.53
C ILE A 183 -8.86 11.89 9.63
N MET A 184 -9.94 11.97 10.39
CA MET A 184 -10.22 13.07 11.31
C MET A 184 -9.10 13.34 12.32
N PRO A 185 -8.49 12.33 12.98
CA PRO A 185 -7.39 12.57 13.93
C PRO A 185 -6.14 13.20 13.30
N TYR A 186 -6.00 13.09 12.00
CA TYR A 186 -4.81 13.52 11.24
C TYR A 186 -5.06 14.72 10.33
N LYS A 187 -6.32 15.18 10.20
CA LYS A 187 -6.71 16.23 9.26
C LYS A 187 -5.91 17.50 9.44
N GLU A 188 -5.75 17.97 10.69
CA GLU A 188 -4.97 19.18 10.99
C GLU A 188 -3.50 19.00 10.59
N LEU A 189 -2.90 17.84 10.86
CA LEU A 189 -1.53 17.53 10.47
C LEU A 189 -1.37 17.52 8.95
N LEU A 190 -2.27 16.86 8.23
CA LEU A 190 -2.25 16.77 6.77
C LEU A 190 -2.46 18.13 6.09
N THR A 191 -3.22 19.03 6.71
CA THR A 191 -3.40 20.43 6.26
C THR A 191 -2.08 21.23 6.29
N THR A 192 -1.07 20.79 7.07
CA THR A 192 0.23 21.49 7.14
C THR A 192 1.15 21.21 5.95
N LEU A 193 0.78 20.32 5.03
CA LEU A 193 1.55 20.08 3.80
C LEU A 193 1.65 21.34 2.95
N LYS A 194 2.87 21.68 2.51
CA LYS A 194 3.17 22.92 1.78
C LYS A 194 3.99 22.64 0.52
N ALA A 195 3.49 23.13 -0.60
CA ALA A 195 4.24 23.20 -1.85
C ALA A 195 3.86 24.49 -2.59
N LYS A 196 4.74 24.99 -3.48
CA LYS A 196 4.52 26.26 -4.21
C LYS A 196 3.24 26.22 -5.07
N ASP A 197 3.00 25.07 -5.74
CA ASP A 197 1.83 24.87 -6.62
C ASP A 197 0.72 24.06 -5.93
N GLY A 198 0.93 23.71 -4.65
CA GLY A 198 -0.03 23.00 -3.82
C GLY A 198 0.11 21.48 -3.84
N VAL A 199 -0.86 20.83 -3.19
CA VAL A 199 -0.97 19.38 -3.10
C VAL A 199 -1.98 18.91 -4.14
N PHE A 200 -1.62 17.94 -4.95
CA PHE A 200 -2.52 17.27 -5.91
C PHE A 200 -2.75 15.84 -5.45
N SER A 201 -3.99 15.39 -5.48
CA SER A 201 -4.36 14.05 -5.01
C SER A 201 -5.32 13.34 -5.95
N VAL A 202 -5.28 12.01 -5.90
CA VAL A 202 -6.29 11.12 -6.49
C VAL A 202 -6.76 10.13 -5.44
N LEU A 203 -7.88 9.45 -5.69
CA LEU A 203 -8.39 8.40 -4.82
C LEU A 203 -7.72 7.06 -5.14
N GLY A 204 -7.40 6.30 -4.07
CA GLY A 204 -7.02 4.89 -4.17
C GLY A 204 -8.21 3.96 -3.93
N ASN A 205 -7.98 2.66 -4.01
CA ASN A 205 -9.06 1.70 -3.85
C ASN A 205 -9.67 1.67 -2.44
N HIS A 206 -8.91 2.01 -1.40
CA HIS A 206 -9.40 2.11 -0.02
C HIS A 206 -10.18 3.39 0.27
N ASP A 207 -10.14 4.37 -0.63
CA ASP A 207 -10.88 5.63 -0.49
C ASP A 207 -12.35 5.51 -0.94
N TYR A 208 -12.73 4.35 -1.48
CA TYR A 208 -14.11 3.98 -1.82
C TYR A 208 -14.72 3.08 -0.75
N PRO A 209 -16.07 3.01 -0.66
CA PRO A 209 -16.77 2.26 0.40
C PRO A 209 -16.79 0.73 0.23
N ASP A 210 -15.98 0.18 -0.68
CA ASP A 210 -16.01 -1.25 -1.04
C ASP A 210 -15.52 -2.19 0.09
N TYR A 211 -14.95 -1.63 1.16
CA TYR A 211 -14.43 -2.38 2.31
C TYR A 211 -15.37 -2.46 3.51
N VAL A 212 -16.56 -1.86 3.40
CA VAL A 212 -17.62 -1.88 4.41
C VAL A 212 -18.95 -2.28 3.77
N GLU A 213 -19.78 -2.97 4.53
CA GLU A 213 -21.15 -3.30 4.11
C GLU A 213 -22.09 -2.16 4.53
N LEU A 214 -22.25 -1.16 3.68
CA LEU A 214 -23.13 0.00 3.91
C LEU A 214 -24.34 -0.02 2.95
N PRO A 215 -25.48 0.52 3.37
CA PRO A 215 -26.56 0.85 2.44
C PRO A 215 -26.06 1.80 1.33
N PRO A 216 -26.61 1.74 0.10
CA PRO A 216 -26.09 2.52 -1.04
C PRO A 216 -25.95 4.03 -0.77
N PHE A 217 -26.90 4.61 -0.03
CA PHE A 217 -26.84 6.03 0.33
C PHE A 217 -25.66 6.35 1.28
N GLU A 218 -25.46 5.52 2.29
CA GLU A 218 -24.33 5.69 3.24
C GLU A 218 -23.00 5.45 2.56
N ALA A 219 -22.93 4.49 1.63
CA ALA A 219 -21.75 4.22 0.82
C ALA A 219 -21.36 5.47 -0.03
N SER A 220 -22.33 6.07 -0.71
CA SER A 220 -22.13 7.33 -1.46
C SER A 220 -21.67 8.47 -0.55
N MET A 221 -22.26 8.61 0.64
CA MET A 221 -21.86 9.62 1.62
C MET A 221 -20.43 9.39 2.14
N ASN A 222 -19.98 8.15 2.27
CA ASN A 222 -18.62 7.83 2.67
C ASN A 222 -17.59 8.31 1.64
N GLU A 223 -17.82 8.01 0.36
CA GLU A 223 -16.97 8.48 -0.74
C GLU A 223 -16.91 10.00 -0.79
N GLU A 224 -18.09 10.64 -0.73
CA GLU A 224 -18.18 12.11 -0.74
C GLU A 224 -17.42 12.74 0.44
N LYS A 225 -17.54 12.19 1.66
CA LYS A 225 -16.80 12.69 2.83
C LYS A 225 -15.29 12.56 2.66
N THR A 226 -14.80 11.48 2.07
CA THR A 226 -13.35 11.31 1.78
C THR A 226 -12.85 12.40 0.84
N ILE A 227 -13.64 12.74 -0.19
CA ILE A 227 -13.35 13.82 -1.12
C ILE A 227 -13.37 15.18 -0.39
N VAL A 228 -14.43 15.46 0.38
CA VAL A 228 -14.59 16.71 1.13
C VAL A 228 -13.44 16.90 2.14
N HIS A 229 -13.01 15.86 2.84
CA HIS A 229 -11.86 15.98 3.75
C HIS A 229 -10.59 16.41 3.03
N GLN A 230 -10.30 15.87 1.84
CA GLN A 230 -9.14 16.29 1.05
C GLN A 230 -9.29 17.74 0.55
N MET A 231 -10.47 18.15 0.10
CA MET A 231 -10.74 19.54 -0.29
C MET A 231 -10.59 20.51 0.90
N ASP A 232 -11.09 20.15 2.06
CA ASP A 232 -10.97 20.96 3.29
C ASP A 232 -9.52 21.12 3.78
N MET A 233 -8.66 20.13 3.48
CA MET A 233 -7.22 20.24 3.70
C MET A 233 -6.51 21.14 2.68
N GLY A 234 -7.25 21.70 1.71
CA GLY A 234 -6.71 22.52 0.63
C GLY A 234 -6.02 21.73 -0.50
N TRP A 235 -6.29 20.44 -0.60
CA TRP A 235 -5.73 19.61 -1.65
C TRP A 235 -6.52 19.74 -2.95
N ASN A 236 -5.82 19.74 -4.09
CA ASN A 236 -6.40 19.69 -5.41
C ASN A 236 -6.71 18.23 -5.78
N ILE A 237 -7.85 17.73 -5.34
CA ILE A 237 -8.27 16.37 -5.70
C ILE A 237 -8.69 16.32 -7.18
N LEU A 238 -8.17 15.35 -7.91
CA LEU A 238 -8.40 15.15 -9.34
C LEU A 238 -9.26 13.90 -9.55
N LEU A 239 -10.53 14.13 -9.87
CA LEU A 239 -11.53 13.08 -10.12
C LEU A 239 -11.74 12.97 -11.63
N ASN A 240 -10.88 12.23 -12.34
CA ASN A 240 -10.85 12.15 -13.79
C ASN A 240 -10.76 13.54 -14.44
N GLY A 241 -9.83 14.36 -13.99
CA GLY A 241 -9.64 15.73 -14.47
C GLY A 241 -8.18 16.17 -14.40
N HIS A 242 -7.91 17.40 -14.75
CA HIS A 242 -6.57 17.98 -14.69
C HIS A 242 -6.57 19.44 -14.24
N ARG A 243 -5.36 19.91 -13.88
CA ARG A 243 -5.04 21.31 -13.60
C ARG A 243 -3.74 21.69 -14.29
N PHE A 244 -3.63 22.92 -14.74
CA PHE A 244 -2.39 23.46 -15.28
C PHE A 244 -1.55 24.11 -14.17
N VAL A 245 -0.25 23.78 -14.17
CA VAL A 245 0.77 24.54 -13.46
C VAL A 245 1.51 25.38 -14.47
N ARG A 246 1.74 26.68 -14.19
CA ARG A 246 2.32 27.64 -15.11
C ARG A 246 3.61 28.24 -14.58
N ARG A 247 4.57 28.45 -15.46
CA ARG A 247 5.84 29.15 -15.22
C ARG A 247 6.12 30.08 -16.40
N GLY A 248 5.84 31.37 -16.24
CA GLY A 248 5.93 32.33 -17.34
C GLY A 248 4.97 31.97 -18.47
N GLN A 249 5.51 31.69 -19.66
CA GLN A 249 4.72 31.26 -20.83
C GLN A 249 4.54 29.74 -20.90
N ASP A 250 5.34 28.96 -20.14
CA ASP A 250 5.29 27.52 -20.13
C ASP A 250 4.24 26.98 -19.15
N SER A 251 3.71 25.81 -19.48
CA SER A 251 2.78 25.10 -18.59
C SER A 251 2.94 23.57 -18.72
N ILE A 252 2.65 22.91 -17.63
CA ILE A 252 2.48 21.45 -17.58
C ILE A 252 1.08 21.14 -17.06
N ALA A 253 0.51 20.02 -17.47
CA ALA A 253 -0.76 19.53 -16.93
C ALA A 253 -0.51 18.45 -15.87
N ILE A 254 -1.13 18.63 -14.72
CA ILE A 254 -1.24 17.60 -13.69
C ILE A 254 -2.61 16.96 -13.88
N ALA A 255 -2.65 15.75 -14.43
CA ALA A 255 -3.87 15.00 -14.66
C ALA A 255 -4.03 13.92 -13.60
N GLY A 256 -5.25 13.63 -13.20
CA GLY A 256 -5.54 12.57 -12.25
C GLY A 256 -6.69 11.70 -12.73
N MET A 257 -6.51 10.40 -12.65
CA MET A 257 -7.58 9.43 -12.80
C MET A 257 -8.04 8.94 -11.43
N GLU A 258 -9.33 8.72 -11.30
CA GLU A 258 -9.86 7.89 -10.21
C GLU A 258 -9.31 6.47 -10.34
N ASN A 259 -9.31 5.71 -9.26
CA ASN A 259 -8.73 4.37 -9.26
C ASN A 259 -9.22 3.53 -10.44
N ASP A 260 -8.30 3.02 -11.25
CA ASP A 260 -8.56 2.11 -12.36
C ASP A 260 -8.04 0.71 -12.02
N GLY A 261 -8.64 0.13 -10.98
CA GLY A 261 -8.24 -1.15 -10.43
C GLY A 261 -8.49 -2.33 -11.35
N GLU A 262 -7.73 -3.39 -11.13
CA GLU A 262 -7.86 -4.67 -11.83
C GLU A 262 -8.61 -5.69 -10.95
N GLY A 263 -9.48 -6.47 -11.57
CA GLY A 263 -10.21 -7.56 -10.92
C GLY A 263 -11.31 -7.06 -9.98
N ARG A 264 -11.09 -7.15 -8.66
CA ARG A 264 -12.08 -6.77 -7.63
C ARG A 264 -12.00 -5.31 -7.17
N PHE A 265 -10.97 -4.60 -7.57
CA PHE A 265 -10.75 -3.22 -7.15
C PHE A 265 -11.63 -2.25 -7.96
N PRO A 266 -12.05 -1.11 -7.39
CA PRO A 266 -12.83 -0.11 -8.10
C PRO A 266 -12.17 0.30 -9.42
N ALA A 267 -12.94 0.35 -10.49
CA ALA A 267 -12.48 0.70 -11.83
C ALA A 267 -13.26 1.92 -12.35
N LYS A 268 -13.07 3.08 -11.69
CA LYS A 268 -13.75 4.35 -12.00
C LYS A 268 -12.92 5.28 -12.89
N GLY A 269 -11.66 4.93 -13.15
CA GLY A 269 -10.72 5.73 -13.94
C GLY A 269 -11.18 5.97 -15.38
N ASN A 270 -11.31 7.25 -15.76
CA ASN A 270 -11.68 7.70 -17.10
C ASN A 270 -10.60 8.61 -17.68
N ILE A 271 -9.72 8.02 -18.49
CA ILE A 271 -8.59 8.72 -19.10
C ILE A 271 -9.03 9.82 -20.07
N ASN A 272 -10.17 9.64 -20.77
CA ASN A 272 -10.67 10.63 -21.71
C ASN A 272 -11.10 11.91 -20.98
N ASN A 273 -11.77 11.76 -19.84
CA ASN A 273 -12.13 12.90 -19.01
C ASN A 273 -10.91 13.57 -18.38
N ALA A 274 -9.97 12.77 -17.87
CA ALA A 274 -8.73 13.28 -17.27
C ALA A 274 -7.92 14.16 -18.22
N LEU A 275 -7.99 13.88 -19.52
CA LEU A 275 -7.24 14.59 -20.55
C LEU A 275 -8.11 15.49 -21.46
N TRP A 276 -9.39 15.67 -21.09
CA TRP A 276 -10.33 16.43 -21.91
C TRP A 276 -9.82 17.85 -22.19
N GLY A 277 -9.65 18.20 -23.49
CA GLY A 277 -9.19 19.51 -23.94
C GLY A 277 -7.66 19.72 -23.85
N LEU A 278 -6.86 18.71 -23.48
CA LEU A 278 -5.41 18.79 -23.57
C LEU A 278 -4.92 18.49 -24.98
N ASP A 279 -4.06 19.38 -25.48
CA ASP A 279 -3.35 19.15 -26.73
C ASP A 279 -2.29 18.08 -26.61
N ARG A 280 -1.98 17.35 -27.67
CA ARG A 280 -0.95 16.30 -27.68
C ARG A 280 0.47 16.80 -27.39
N GLY A 281 0.72 18.09 -27.54
CA GLY A 281 1.99 18.72 -27.19
C GLY A 281 2.09 19.11 -25.70
N THR A 282 1.02 19.00 -24.94
CA THR A 282 1.03 19.32 -23.52
C THR A 282 1.85 18.30 -22.75
N PHE A 283 2.80 18.76 -21.93
CA PHE A 283 3.51 17.90 -20.99
C PHE A 283 2.56 17.49 -19.85
N VAL A 284 2.41 16.18 -19.60
CA VAL A 284 1.45 15.63 -18.64
C VAL A 284 2.16 14.80 -17.57
N VAL A 285 1.91 15.16 -16.31
CA VAL A 285 2.14 14.30 -15.15
C VAL A 285 0.80 13.67 -14.76
N MET A 286 0.69 12.36 -14.86
CA MET A 286 -0.51 11.59 -14.55
C MET A 286 -0.43 11.02 -13.13
N LEU A 287 -1.44 11.26 -12.31
CA LEU A 287 -1.64 10.60 -11.02
C LEU A 287 -2.67 9.48 -11.20
N GLU A 288 -2.31 8.27 -10.80
CA GLU A 288 -3.19 7.09 -10.85
C GLU A 288 -2.74 6.10 -9.79
N HIS A 289 -3.65 5.65 -8.95
CA HIS A 289 -3.31 4.82 -7.81
C HIS A 289 -2.80 3.43 -8.20
N ASP A 290 -3.55 2.66 -9.04
CA ASP A 290 -3.17 1.30 -9.43
C ASP A 290 -2.18 1.30 -10.60
N PRO A 291 -0.91 0.90 -10.40
CA PRO A 291 0.11 0.91 -11.45
C PRO A 291 -0.22 -0.01 -12.63
N SER A 292 -1.12 -1.00 -12.47
CA SER A 292 -1.53 -1.87 -13.58
C SER A 292 -2.23 -1.10 -14.71
N SER A 293 -2.85 0.04 -14.38
CA SER A 293 -3.48 0.95 -15.34
C SER A 293 -2.48 1.52 -16.33
N TRP A 294 -1.20 1.67 -15.93
CA TRP A 294 -0.17 2.24 -16.82
C TRP A 294 -0.07 1.47 -18.14
N ARG A 295 0.12 0.14 -18.11
CA ARG A 295 0.18 -0.68 -19.33
C ARG A 295 -1.17 -0.93 -19.95
N ARG A 296 -2.22 -1.04 -19.13
CA ARG A 296 -3.57 -1.34 -19.62
C ARG A 296 -4.17 -0.18 -20.40
N LYS A 297 -4.05 1.05 -19.87
CA LYS A 297 -4.72 2.25 -20.40
C LYS A 297 -3.75 3.38 -20.73
N ILE A 298 -2.91 3.83 -19.79
CA ILE A 298 -2.16 5.09 -19.94
C ILE A 298 -1.19 5.02 -21.12
N LEU A 299 -0.40 3.95 -21.25
CA LEU A 299 0.52 3.79 -22.38
C LEU A 299 -0.17 3.71 -23.75
N LYS A 300 -1.42 3.24 -23.79
CA LYS A 300 -2.16 3.01 -25.03
C LYS A 300 -2.96 4.23 -25.49
N HIS A 301 -3.51 4.99 -24.55
CA HIS A 301 -4.52 6.01 -24.82
C HIS A 301 -4.10 7.43 -24.43
N CYS A 302 -2.94 7.59 -23.81
CA CYS A 302 -2.44 8.85 -23.30
C CYS A 302 -0.99 9.07 -23.73
N HIS A 303 -0.55 10.34 -23.73
CA HIS A 303 0.83 10.71 -23.98
C HIS A 303 1.58 11.17 -22.74
N ALA A 304 1.03 10.91 -21.53
CA ALA A 304 1.66 11.32 -20.28
C ALA A 304 3.12 10.87 -20.22
N GLN A 305 4.00 11.83 -19.92
CA GLN A 305 5.45 11.61 -19.84
C GLN A 305 5.86 10.97 -18.52
N LEU A 306 5.17 11.32 -17.43
CA LEU A 306 5.38 10.77 -16.12
C LEU A 306 4.04 10.30 -15.53
N THR A 307 4.01 9.10 -14.98
CA THR A 307 2.89 8.59 -14.18
C THR A 307 3.39 8.30 -12.76
N LEU A 308 2.59 8.65 -11.75
CA LEU A 308 2.87 8.39 -10.35
C LEU A 308 1.77 7.47 -9.80
N SER A 309 2.16 6.39 -9.09
CA SER A 309 1.25 5.37 -8.55
C SER A 309 1.69 4.88 -7.17
N GLY A 310 0.77 4.24 -6.45
CA GLY A 310 0.99 3.58 -5.17
C GLY A 310 0.50 2.13 -5.17
N HIS A 311 -0.44 1.79 -4.25
CA HIS A 311 -1.24 0.56 -4.22
C HIS A 311 -0.51 -0.73 -3.83
N THR A 312 0.70 -0.93 -4.28
CA THR A 312 1.38 -2.24 -4.19
C THR A 312 2.04 -2.49 -2.85
N HIS A 313 2.44 -1.43 -2.16
CA HIS A 313 3.26 -1.43 -0.94
C HIS A 313 4.56 -2.25 -1.06
N GLY A 314 5.02 -2.64 -2.27
CA GLY A 314 6.05 -3.66 -2.44
C GLY A 314 5.69 -4.98 -1.76
N MET A 315 4.36 -5.29 -1.61
CA MET A 315 3.81 -6.39 -0.81
C MET A 315 4.21 -6.34 0.67
N GLN A 316 4.67 -5.18 1.18
CA GLN A 316 5.18 -4.96 2.54
C GLN A 316 6.35 -5.89 2.94
N PHE A 317 6.86 -6.67 1.98
CA PHE A 317 7.96 -7.62 2.15
C PHE A 317 8.92 -7.58 0.96
N GLU A 318 10.20 -7.35 1.26
CA GLU A 318 11.27 -7.33 0.28
C GLU A 318 12.53 -7.96 0.87
N LEU A 319 13.21 -8.78 0.12
CA LEU A 319 14.47 -9.40 0.51
C LEU A 319 15.52 -9.14 -0.58
N PHE A 320 16.59 -8.41 -0.23
CA PHE A 320 17.66 -8.02 -1.16
C PHE A 320 17.15 -7.35 -2.44
N GLY A 321 16.16 -6.45 -2.32
CA GLY A 321 15.58 -5.75 -3.46
C GLY A 321 14.59 -6.58 -4.29
N TRP A 322 14.19 -7.75 -3.81
CA TRP A 322 13.20 -8.58 -4.48
C TRP A 322 11.94 -8.75 -3.61
N SER A 323 10.78 -8.44 -4.18
CA SER A 323 9.47 -8.70 -3.58
C SER A 323 8.80 -9.89 -4.27
N PRO A 324 8.08 -10.76 -3.52
CA PRO A 324 7.27 -11.83 -4.12
C PRO A 324 6.22 -11.30 -5.11
N LEU A 325 5.83 -10.04 -5.00
CA LEU A 325 4.91 -9.39 -5.92
C LEU A 325 5.44 -9.36 -7.36
N ALA A 326 6.76 -9.30 -7.55
CA ALA A 326 7.40 -9.35 -8.87
C ALA A 326 7.11 -10.64 -9.66
N CYS A 327 6.65 -11.71 -8.99
CA CYS A 327 6.22 -12.93 -9.67
C CYS A 327 4.85 -12.79 -10.35
N VAL A 328 4.01 -11.83 -9.94
CA VAL A 328 2.61 -11.69 -10.38
C VAL A 328 2.29 -10.32 -10.98
N LYS A 329 3.04 -9.28 -10.62
CA LYS A 329 2.88 -7.91 -11.13
C LYS A 329 4.18 -7.47 -11.81
N LYS A 330 4.05 -6.81 -12.96
CA LYS A 330 5.21 -6.28 -13.71
C LYS A 330 5.76 -5.01 -13.09
N GLU A 331 4.86 -4.15 -12.60
CA GLU A 331 5.18 -2.90 -11.92
C GLU A 331 4.86 -3.06 -10.43
N CYS A 332 5.91 -3.27 -9.62
CA CYS A 332 5.77 -3.54 -8.18
C CYS A 332 6.12 -2.31 -7.35
N ASP A 333 7.25 -1.71 -7.62
CA ASP A 333 7.82 -0.55 -6.91
C ASP A 333 8.95 0.07 -7.73
N GLY A 334 9.25 1.35 -7.46
CA GLY A 334 10.36 2.09 -8.10
C GLY A 334 10.04 2.63 -9.48
N LEU A 335 11.09 2.93 -10.24
CA LEU A 335 11.02 3.63 -11.53
C LEU A 335 11.01 2.64 -12.70
N TYR A 336 10.05 2.82 -13.59
CA TYR A 336 9.91 2.09 -14.88
C TYR A 336 9.96 3.07 -16.04
N GLN A 337 10.47 2.60 -17.18
CA GLN A 337 10.55 3.39 -18.42
C GLN A 337 10.15 2.56 -19.63
N ILE A 338 9.31 3.12 -20.48
CA ILE A 338 8.96 2.56 -21.80
C ILE A 338 8.82 3.71 -22.81
N GLY A 339 9.62 3.69 -23.88
CA GLY A 339 9.52 4.63 -24.98
C GLY A 339 9.60 6.10 -24.56
N GLY A 340 10.47 6.45 -23.63
CA GLY A 340 10.63 7.82 -23.12
C GLY A 340 9.58 8.26 -22.11
N ARG A 341 8.64 7.39 -21.74
CA ARG A 341 7.62 7.63 -20.71
C ARG A 341 7.95 6.86 -19.44
N TYR A 342 7.65 7.46 -18.30
CA TYR A 342 8.05 6.95 -17.00
C TYR A 342 6.84 6.66 -16.13
N LEU A 343 7.00 5.64 -15.29
CA LEU A 343 6.11 5.35 -14.17
C LEU A 343 6.96 5.24 -12.90
N TYR A 344 6.57 5.92 -11.84
CA TYR A 344 7.09 5.64 -10.51
C TYR A 344 5.99 5.02 -9.65
N VAL A 345 6.28 3.85 -9.06
CA VAL A 345 5.38 3.16 -8.13
C VAL A 345 5.95 3.29 -6.73
N SER A 346 5.24 4.00 -5.86
CA SER A 346 5.62 4.18 -4.45
C SER A 346 5.28 2.93 -3.63
N LYS A 347 6.16 2.63 -2.66
CA LYS A 347 5.88 1.62 -1.63
C LYS A 347 4.89 2.11 -0.56
N GLY A 348 4.50 3.39 -0.59
CA GLY A 348 3.58 4.01 0.36
C GLY A 348 4.21 4.28 1.74
N LEU A 349 3.50 5.05 2.56
CA LEU A 349 3.91 5.36 3.94
C LEU A 349 3.35 4.39 4.97
N GLY A 350 2.07 4.03 4.86
CA GLY A 350 1.37 3.11 5.74
C GLY A 350 1.11 1.75 5.12
N GLY A 351 0.01 1.14 5.49
CA GLY A 351 -0.49 -0.13 4.98
C GLY A 351 -1.60 -0.68 5.86
N VAL A 352 -2.45 -1.52 5.30
CA VAL A 352 -3.58 -2.12 6.03
C VAL A 352 -3.10 -2.98 7.21
N VAL A 353 -1.92 -3.59 7.10
CA VAL A 353 -1.29 -4.39 8.17
C VAL A 353 -0.03 -3.66 8.64
N PRO A 354 0.17 -3.45 9.96
CA PRO A 354 1.35 -2.78 10.48
C PRO A 354 2.57 -3.71 10.47
N PHE A 355 3.05 -4.01 9.27
CA PHE A 355 4.21 -4.87 9.04
C PHE A 355 4.99 -4.37 7.81
N ARG A 356 6.29 -4.23 7.95
CA ARG A 356 7.20 -3.92 6.84
C ARG A 356 8.54 -4.63 7.06
N PHE A 357 8.94 -5.49 6.14
CA PHE A 357 10.27 -6.10 6.15
C PHE A 357 10.94 -5.90 4.79
N GLY A 358 12.00 -5.08 4.75
CA GLY A 358 12.72 -4.73 3.53
C GLY A 358 12.01 -3.71 2.63
N ALA A 359 10.70 -3.81 2.45
CA ALA A 359 9.88 -2.84 1.74
C ALA A 359 9.65 -1.59 2.62
N THR A 360 10.70 -0.78 2.80
CA THR A 360 10.68 0.42 3.65
C THR A 360 9.66 1.42 3.12
N PRO A 361 8.78 1.99 3.97
CA PRO A 361 7.96 3.14 3.63
C PRO A 361 8.79 4.27 3.01
N GLU A 362 8.24 5.01 2.05
CA GLU A 362 9.05 5.99 1.33
C GLU A 362 8.31 7.30 1.01
N ILE A 363 9.08 8.37 0.96
CA ILE A 363 8.78 9.65 0.35
C ILE A 363 9.72 9.80 -0.84
N VAL A 364 9.20 10.18 -2.00
CA VAL A 364 10.01 10.24 -3.22
C VAL A 364 10.09 11.67 -3.73
N VAL A 365 11.28 12.21 -3.82
CA VAL A 365 11.56 13.53 -4.42
C VAL A 365 11.97 13.30 -5.86
N ILE A 366 11.08 13.61 -6.79
CA ILE A 366 11.32 13.49 -8.23
C ILE A 366 11.71 14.87 -8.75
N THR A 367 12.91 14.98 -9.32
CA THR A 367 13.39 16.19 -9.98
C THR A 367 13.29 16.00 -11.51
N LEU A 368 12.48 16.83 -12.16
CA LEU A 368 12.38 16.83 -13.61
C LEU A 368 13.55 17.58 -14.22
N ARG A 369 14.14 17.05 -15.31
CA ARG A 369 15.24 17.67 -16.04
C ARG A 369 14.94 17.71 -17.54
N CYS A 370 15.29 18.80 -18.18
CA CYS A 370 15.37 18.86 -19.63
C CYS A 370 16.49 17.94 -20.12
N LYS A 371 16.22 17.17 -21.19
CA LYS A 371 17.21 16.24 -21.77
C LYS A 371 18.01 16.90 -22.87
#